data_cc7e2e5e579982cb25fca1c14be7f0b9
#
_entry.id   cc7e2e5e579982cb25fca1c14be7f0b9
#
_cell.length_a   1.000
_cell.length_b   1.000
_cell.length_c   1.000
_cell.angle_alpha   90.00
_cell.angle_beta   90.00
_cell.angle_gamma   90.00
#
_symmetry.space_group_name_H-M   'P 1'
#
loop_
_entity.id
_entity.type
_entity.pdbx_description
1 polymer ?
#
loop_
_entity_poly.entity_id
_entity_poly.type
_entity_poly.pdbx_seq_one_letter_code
_entity_poly.pdbx_strand_id
1 'polypeptide(L)'
;MDRNHTIDKPPVQGTFLSAAEYVRMSTDHQQYSTQNQADKIREYAERHGIEIVRTYADEGRSGLNIDGRDALQRLIKDVQSGDINFQIILVYDVSRWGRFQDPDEAAYYEHLCRRKGILVKYVAEQFDNDGSPVSTIVKGVKRAMAGEYSRELSAKVFAGQCRLIELGYRQGGPAGYGLRRKLIDQTGNPKADLDRGEHKSLQTDRVILVPGPEDEQRIVNLIYQWFINESLPESAIAGRLNGMKVRTDLDRPWTRSTVQEVLTNEKYIG
;
A
#
# COMPACT_ATOMS: atom_id res chain seq x y z
N MET A 1 -55.08 9.49 55.31
CA MET A 1 -54.04 8.47 55.09
C MET A 1 -54.04 8.11 53.61
N ASP A 2 -53.39 8.95 52.80
CA ASP A 2 -53.31 8.76 51.38
C ASP A 2 -51.93 8.19 51.02
N ARG A 3 -51.94 7.00 50.44
CA ARG A 3 -50.73 6.40 49.90
C ARG A 3 -50.60 6.77 48.45
N ASN A 4 -49.69 7.71 48.18
CA ASN A 4 -49.25 8.00 46.80
C ASN A 4 -48.59 6.76 46.18
N HIS A 5 -49.24 6.22 45.17
CA HIS A 5 -48.65 5.26 44.21
C HIS A 5 -47.86 6.03 43.18
N THR A 6 -46.57 6.09 43.38
CA THR A 6 -45.66 6.56 42.34
C THR A 6 -45.58 5.49 41.26
N ILE A 7 -46.17 5.75 40.11
CA ILE A 7 -46.06 4.89 38.92
C ILE A 7 -44.65 5.07 38.39
N ASP A 8 -43.81 4.05 38.56
CA ASP A 8 -42.53 3.94 37.86
C ASP A 8 -42.77 3.94 36.37
N LYS A 9 -42.41 5.02 35.72
CA LYS A 9 -42.34 5.07 34.26
C LYS A 9 -41.18 4.17 33.82
N PRO A 10 -41.39 3.25 32.82
CA PRO A 10 -40.30 2.48 32.27
C PRO A 10 -39.28 3.44 31.65
N PRO A 11 -37.95 3.08 31.68
CA PRO A 11 -36.95 3.91 31.08
C PRO A 11 -37.25 4.12 29.59
N VAL A 12 -37.22 5.37 29.16
CA VAL A 12 -37.34 5.78 27.77
C VAL A 12 -36.29 5.00 27.00
N GLN A 13 -36.70 4.21 26.02
CA GLN A 13 -35.81 3.54 25.09
C GLN A 13 -34.89 4.61 24.47
N GLY A 14 -33.62 4.65 24.90
CA GLY A 14 -32.61 5.51 24.31
C GLY A 14 -32.44 5.12 22.85
N THR A 15 -32.68 6.04 21.96
CA THR A 15 -32.31 5.93 20.57
C THR A 15 -30.79 5.76 20.52
N PHE A 16 -30.32 4.51 20.38
CA PHE A 16 -28.89 4.25 20.15
C PHE A 16 -28.49 4.95 18.86
N LEU A 17 -27.44 5.76 18.91
CA LEU A 17 -26.85 6.35 17.70
C LEU A 17 -26.19 5.23 16.91
N SER A 18 -26.59 5.06 15.65
CA SER A 18 -25.99 4.05 14.77
C SER A 18 -24.79 4.63 14.02
N ALA A 19 -23.73 3.86 13.90
CA ALA A 19 -22.51 4.25 13.21
C ALA A 19 -22.04 3.18 12.20
N ALA A 20 -21.33 3.66 11.17
CA ALA A 20 -20.42 2.83 10.39
C ALA A 20 -19.00 2.99 10.89
N GLU A 21 -18.20 1.94 10.92
CA GLU A 21 -16.76 2.05 11.12
C GLU A 21 -16.02 2.02 9.77
N TYR A 22 -15.00 2.86 9.64
CA TYR A 22 -14.07 2.82 8.51
C TYR A 22 -12.65 2.59 9.01
N VAL A 23 -12.02 1.51 8.52
CA VAL A 23 -10.66 1.10 8.85
C VAL A 23 -9.82 0.96 7.60
N ARG A 24 -8.51 1.29 7.70
CA ARG A 24 -7.60 1.22 6.57
C ARG A 24 -6.18 0.86 6.98
N MET A 25 -5.56 -0.04 6.22
CA MET A 25 -4.15 -0.39 6.33
C MET A 25 -3.39 0.09 5.09
N SER A 26 -2.17 0.62 5.25
CA SER A 26 -1.37 1.15 4.15
C SER A 26 -0.42 0.14 3.51
N THR A 27 -0.05 -0.94 4.22
CA THR A 27 0.82 -2.03 3.74
C THR A 27 0.62 -3.28 4.60
N ASP A 28 0.86 -4.47 4.02
CA ASP A 28 0.70 -5.78 4.68
C ASP A 28 1.60 -6.01 5.91
N HIS A 29 2.60 -5.15 6.13
CA HIS A 29 3.61 -5.32 7.18
C HIS A 29 3.48 -4.37 8.38
N GLN A 30 2.45 -3.53 8.47
CA GLN A 30 2.29 -2.67 9.63
C GLN A 30 1.56 -3.39 10.76
N GLN A 31 2.19 -3.44 11.95
CA GLN A 31 1.67 -4.05 13.18
C GLN A 31 0.35 -3.44 13.71
N TYR A 32 -0.07 -2.28 13.19
CA TYR A 32 -1.39 -1.70 13.42
C TYR A 32 -2.35 -2.16 12.33
N SER A 33 -2.75 -3.42 12.44
CA SER A 33 -3.75 -4.02 11.55
C SER A 33 -5.07 -3.24 11.60
N THR A 34 -5.88 -3.40 10.56
CA THR A 34 -7.27 -2.93 10.57
C THR A 34 -8.03 -3.40 11.80
N GLN A 35 -7.66 -4.56 12.34
CA GLN A 35 -8.21 -5.13 13.57
C GLN A 35 -7.97 -4.22 14.79
N ASN A 36 -6.73 -3.76 15.02
CA ASN A 36 -6.43 -2.86 16.16
C ASN A 36 -7.17 -1.52 16.05
N GLN A 37 -7.39 -1.00 14.83
CA GLN A 37 -8.20 0.19 14.61
C GLN A 37 -9.66 -0.09 14.95
N ALA A 38 -10.20 -1.20 14.48
CA ALA A 38 -11.57 -1.63 14.75
C ALA A 38 -11.81 -1.81 16.25
N ASP A 39 -10.87 -2.46 16.97
CA ASP A 39 -10.99 -2.65 18.41
C ASP A 39 -11.06 -1.31 19.17
N LYS A 40 -10.24 -0.32 18.80
CA LYS A 40 -10.29 1.02 19.37
C LYS A 40 -11.57 1.80 19.02
N ILE A 41 -12.07 1.63 17.80
CA ILE A 41 -13.33 2.24 17.39
C ILE A 41 -14.49 1.62 18.16
N ARG A 42 -14.52 0.30 18.36
CA ARG A 42 -15.55 -0.40 19.11
C ARG A 42 -15.53 -0.04 20.60
N GLU A 43 -14.34 0.02 21.21
CA GLU A 43 -14.17 0.51 22.58
C GLU A 43 -14.72 1.92 22.77
N TYR A 44 -14.50 2.79 21.78
CA TYR A 44 -15.08 4.14 21.78
C TYR A 44 -16.61 4.11 21.64
N ALA A 45 -17.13 3.31 20.71
CA ALA A 45 -18.56 3.17 20.47
C ALA A 45 -19.31 2.67 21.71
N GLU A 46 -18.78 1.64 22.36
CA GLU A 46 -19.34 1.11 23.62
C GLU A 46 -19.40 2.16 24.72
N ARG A 47 -18.32 2.93 24.93
CA ARG A 47 -18.27 3.99 25.95
C ARG A 47 -19.26 5.13 25.68
N HIS A 48 -19.65 5.35 24.43
CA HIS A 48 -20.55 6.43 24.03
C HIS A 48 -21.98 5.96 23.68
N GLY A 49 -22.31 4.69 23.88
CA GLY A 49 -23.63 4.14 23.57
C GLY A 49 -23.95 4.19 22.07
N ILE A 50 -22.94 3.97 21.21
CA ILE A 50 -23.06 3.97 19.76
C ILE A 50 -23.05 2.52 19.26
N GLU A 51 -24.01 2.16 18.43
CA GLU A 51 -24.09 0.84 17.78
C GLU A 51 -23.40 0.88 16.42
N ILE A 52 -22.40 -0.01 16.19
CA ILE A 52 -21.76 -0.16 14.89
C ILE A 52 -22.57 -1.13 14.04
N VAL A 53 -23.24 -0.60 13.02
CA VAL A 53 -24.16 -1.37 12.15
C VAL A 53 -23.52 -1.77 10.82
N ARG A 54 -22.37 -1.17 10.43
CA ARG A 54 -21.67 -1.47 9.18
C ARG A 54 -20.16 -1.22 9.29
N THR A 55 -19.37 -2.09 8.65
CA THR A 55 -17.91 -1.99 8.57
C THR A 55 -17.46 -1.80 7.13
N TYR A 56 -16.58 -0.83 6.90
CA TYR A 56 -15.87 -0.61 5.64
C TYR A 56 -14.37 -0.73 5.89
N ALA A 57 -13.72 -1.69 5.23
CA ALA A 57 -12.30 -1.99 5.43
C ALA A 57 -11.54 -1.96 4.11
N ASP A 58 -10.47 -1.15 4.04
CA ASP A 58 -9.49 -1.13 2.95
C ASP A 58 -8.17 -1.73 3.46
N GLU A 59 -7.84 -2.93 3.01
CA GLU A 59 -6.63 -3.65 3.39
C GLU A 59 -5.54 -3.49 2.32
N GLY A 60 -4.29 -3.23 2.76
CA GLY A 60 -3.12 -3.22 1.90
C GLY A 60 -3.04 -2.11 0.85
N ARG A 61 -3.78 -0.99 1.01
CA ARG A 61 -3.85 0.09 0.02
C ARG A 61 -3.27 1.41 0.52
N SER A 62 -2.54 2.10 -0.37
CA SER A 62 -2.07 3.46 -0.10
C SER A 62 -3.24 4.41 0.13
N GLY A 63 -3.09 5.37 1.06
CA GLY A 63 -4.09 6.39 1.33
C GLY A 63 -3.92 7.67 0.55
N LEU A 64 -3.07 7.71 -0.49
CA LEU A 64 -2.67 8.92 -1.21
C LEU A 64 -3.73 9.41 -2.22
N ASN A 65 -4.59 8.54 -2.69
CA ASN A 65 -5.72 8.86 -3.57
C ASN A 65 -6.89 7.92 -3.26
N ILE A 66 -8.06 8.20 -3.83
CA ILE A 66 -9.25 7.36 -3.66
C ILE A 66 -9.18 6.08 -4.51
N ASP A 67 -8.37 6.08 -5.58
CA ASP A 67 -8.20 4.92 -6.43
C ASP A 67 -7.58 3.77 -5.64
N GLY A 68 -8.21 2.61 -5.68
CA GLY A 68 -7.82 1.44 -4.88
C GLY A 68 -8.29 1.45 -3.42
N ARG A 69 -9.16 2.40 -3.02
CA ARG A 69 -9.86 2.41 -1.73
C ARG A 69 -11.32 2.03 -1.93
N ASP A 70 -11.54 0.79 -2.33
CA ASP A 70 -12.86 0.30 -2.75
C ASP A 70 -13.90 0.39 -1.63
N ALA A 71 -13.49 0.23 -0.36
CA ALA A 71 -14.39 0.35 0.78
C ALA A 71 -14.77 1.81 1.04
N LEU A 72 -13.83 2.77 0.93
CA LEU A 72 -14.17 4.19 1.02
C LEU A 72 -15.11 4.62 -0.12
N GLN A 73 -14.83 4.18 -1.34
CA GLN A 73 -15.70 4.49 -2.50
C GLN A 73 -17.12 3.96 -2.27
N ARG A 74 -17.26 2.73 -1.76
CA ARG A 74 -18.57 2.17 -1.39
C ARG A 74 -19.25 2.99 -0.30
N LEU A 75 -18.52 3.33 0.77
CA LEU A 75 -19.04 4.18 1.84
C LEU A 75 -19.60 5.50 1.31
N ILE A 76 -18.84 6.20 0.47
CA ILE A 76 -19.25 7.47 -0.12
C ILE A 76 -20.47 7.29 -1.04
N LYS A 77 -20.49 6.23 -1.85
CA LYS A 77 -21.62 5.89 -2.71
C LYS A 77 -22.90 5.61 -1.89
N ASP A 78 -22.79 4.82 -0.82
CA ASP A 78 -23.91 4.51 0.07
C ASP A 78 -24.46 5.78 0.74
N VAL A 79 -23.57 6.66 1.20
CA VAL A 79 -23.96 7.98 1.75
C VAL A 79 -24.65 8.86 0.69
N GLN A 80 -24.17 8.85 -0.54
CA GLN A 80 -24.76 9.65 -1.64
C GLN A 80 -26.14 9.15 -2.04
N SER A 81 -26.30 7.83 -2.17
CA SER A 81 -27.58 7.19 -2.53
C SER A 81 -28.62 7.30 -1.42
N GLY A 82 -28.20 7.48 -0.16
CA GLY A 82 -29.06 7.45 1.00
C GLY A 82 -29.41 6.03 1.48
N ASP A 83 -28.77 5.01 0.94
CA ASP A 83 -28.94 3.61 1.36
C ASP A 83 -28.07 3.33 2.61
N ILE A 84 -28.36 4.03 3.69
CA ILE A 84 -27.65 3.98 4.94
C ILE A 84 -28.62 3.91 6.13
N ASN A 85 -28.17 3.21 7.16
CA ASN A 85 -28.88 3.06 8.44
C ASN A 85 -28.04 3.58 9.62
N PHE A 86 -27.14 4.54 9.38
CA PHE A 86 -26.27 5.14 10.38
C PHE A 86 -26.22 6.66 10.23
N GLN A 87 -25.88 7.37 11.32
CA GLN A 87 -25.74 8.82 11.37
C GLN A 87 -24.30 9.26 11.60
N ILE A 88 -23.42 8.33 11.96
CA ILE A 88 -22.02 8.61 12.30
C ILE A 88 -21.11 7.67 11.52
N ILE A 89 -19.97 8.18 11.07
CA ILE A 89 -18.86 7.39 10.58
C ILE A 89 -17.73 7.52 11.62
N LEU A 90 -17.31 6.39 12.21
CA LEU A 90 -16.22 6.32 13.14
C LEU A 90 -14.94 5.95 12.40
N VAL A 91 -13.89 6.74 12.58
CA VAL A 91 -12.57 6.55 11.98
C VAL A 91 -11.52 6.67 13.07
N TYR A 92 -10.43 5.92 12.98
CA TYR A 92 -9.41 5.95 14.00
C TYR A 92 -8.79 7.35 14.15
N ASP A 93 -8.21 7.90 13.08
CA ASP A 93 -7.63 9.25 13.04
C ASP A 93 -7.80 9.92 11.66
N VAL A 94 -7.42 11.19 11.56
CA VAL A 94 -7.49 11.98 10.31
C VAL A 94 -6.70 11.32 9.18
N SER A 95 -5.57 10.67 9.47
CA SER A 95 -4.73 10.01 8.46
C SER A 95 -5.36 8.73 7.89
N ARG A 96 -6.26 8.08 8.65
CA ARG A 96 -7.01 6.91 8.18
C ARG A 96 -8.16 7.31 7.27
N TRP A 97 -8.82 8.43 7.55
CA TRP A 97 -9.80 9.01 6.65
C TRP A 97 -9.19 9.34 5.29
N GLY A 98 -8.07 10.08 5.26
CA GLY A 98 -7.35 10.33 4.02
C GLY A 98 -5.99 11.00 4.22
N ARG A 99 -4.94 10.36 3.70
CA ARG A 99 -3.64 10.97 3.40
C ARG A 99 -3.60 11.35 1.93
N PHE A 100 -4.63 12.02 1.43
CA PHE A 100 -4.68 12.43 0.03
C PHE A 100 -3.50 13.36 -0.29
N GLN A 101 -3.01 13.29 -1.52
CA GLN A 101 -2.00 14.25 -2.00
C GLN A 101 -2.56 15.67 -1.97
N ASP A 102 -3.85 15.81 -2.22
CA ASP A 102 -4.60 17.05 -2.04
C ASP A 102 -5.39 16.99 -0.71
N PRO A 103 -5.06 17.85 0.27
CA PRO A 103 -5.80 17.95 1.53
C PRO A 103 -7.29 18.28 1.35
N ASP A 104 -7.66 18.94 0.26
CA ASP A 104 -9.04 19.35 -0.04
C ASP A 104 -9.90 18.15 -0.42
N GLU A 105 -9.32 17.09 -0.97
CA GLU A 105 -10.05 15.86 -1.28
C GLU A 105 -10.64 15.21 -0.02
N ALA A 106 -9.85 15.11 1.06
CA ALA A 106 -10.34 14.61 2.36
C ALA A 106 -11.46 15.51 2.93
N ALA A 107 -11.32 16.84 2.77
CA ALA A 107 -12.32 17.80 3.20
C ALA A 107 -13.60 17.67 2.37
N TYR A 108 -13.50 17.44 1.08
CA TYR A 108 -14.62 17.24 0.18
C TYR A 108 -15.48 16.04 0.60
N TYR A 109 -14.87 14.86 0.84
CA TYR A 109 -15.65 13.69 1.26
C TYR A 109 -16.29 13.87 2.63
N GLU A 110 -15.61 14.53 3.56
CA GLU A 110 -16.19 14.86 4.87
C GLU A 110 -17.36 15.85 4.73
N HIS A 111 -17.21 16.86 3.87
CA HIS A 111 -18.29 17.82 3.56
C HIS A 111 -19.50 17.13 2.93
N LEU A 112 -19.27 16.19 2.03
CA LEU A 112 -20.32 15.42 1.37
C LEU A 112 -21.11 14.59 2.40
N CYS A 113 -20.44 13.90 3.32
CA CYS A 113 -21.09 13.18 4.41
C CYS A 113 -21.94 14.14 5.26
N ARG A 114 -21.38 15.28 5.66
CA ARG A 114 -22.09 16.30 6.46
C ARG A 114 -23.33 16.83 5.77
N ARG A 115 -23.29 17.09 4.47
CA ARG A 115 -24.46 17.52 3.69
C ARG A 115 -25.60 16.50 3.70
N LYS A 116 -25.29 15.23 3.90
CA LYS A 116 -26.25 14.12 4.03
C LYS A 116 -26.65 13.87 5.49
N GLY A 117 -26.22 14.73 6.43
CA GLY A 117 -26.51 14.57 7.85
C GLY A 117 -25.63 13.57 8.58
N ILE A 118 -24.56 13.09 7.94
CA ILE A 118 -23.64 12.09 8.52
C ILE A 118 -22.42 12.80 9.11
N LEU A 119 -22.12 12.52 10.38
CA LEU A 119 -20.96 13.07 11.09
C LEU A 119 -19.78 12.11 11.02
N VAL A 120 -18.62 12.60 10.59
CA VAL A 120 -17.35 11.86 10.68
C VAL A 120 -16.69 12.17 12.02
N LYS A 121 -16.44 11.15 12.85
CA LYS A 121 -15.76 11.28 14.15
C LYS A 121 -14.43 10.53 14.13
N TYR A 122 -13.38 11.16 14.67
CA TYR A 122 -12.04 10.61 14.78
C TYR A 122 -11.80 10.17 16.24
N VAL A 123 -11.74 8.86 16.49
CA VAL A 123 -11.77 8.32 17.87
C VAL A 123 -10.46 8.49 18.64
N ALA A 124 -9.33 8.59 17.94
CA ALA A 124 -8.01 8.79 18.55
C ALA A 124 -7.59 10.27 18.63
N GLU A 125 -8.43 11.20 18.13
CA GLU A 125 -8.10 12.61 18.14
C GLU A 125 -8.60 13.30 19.43
N GLN A 126 -7.84 14.30 19.88
CA GLN A 126 -8.17 15.08 21.09
C GLN A 126 -9.06 16.29 20.82
N PHE A 127 -9.63 16.40 19.62
CA PHE A 127 -10.54 17.47 19.26
C PHE A 127 -11.89 16.92 18.78
N ASP A 128 -12.95 17.63 19.08
CA ASP A 128 -14.28 17.33 18.56
C ASP A 128 -14.40 17.81 17.12
N ASN A 129 -14.84 16.93 16.21
CA ASN A 129 -15.13 17.30 14.83
C ASN A 129 -16.51 17.94 14.71
N ASP A 130 -16.72 19.04 15.43
CA ASP A 130 -17.99 19.79 15.57
C ASP A 130 -18.24 20.82 14.45
N GLY A 131 -17.23 21.01 13.58
CA GLY A 131 -17.27 22.02 12.52
C GLY A 131 -16.89 23.42 12.97
N SER A 132 -16.39 23.58 14.20
CA SER A 132 -15.88 24.86 14.69
C SER A 132 -14.65 25.32 13.88
N PRO A 133 -14.35 26.64 13.83
CA PRO A 133 -13.14 27.14 13.17
C PRO A 133 -11.88 26.48 13.70
N VAL A 134 -11.79 26.23 15.02
CA VAL A 134 -10.64 25.58 15.64
C VAL A 134 -10.47 24.13 15.13
N SER A 135 -11.54 23.35 15.14
CA SER A 135 -11.50 21.96 14.65
C SER A 135 -11.13 21.92 13.16
N THR A 136 -11.58 22.88 12.37
CA THR A 136 -11.26 22.99 10.94
C THR A 136 -9.77 23.29 10.71
N ILE A 137 -9.19 24.22 11.47
CA ILE A 137 -7.75 24.54 11.40
C ILE A 137 -6.92 23.33 11.83
N VAL A 138 -7.23 22.70 12.97
CA VAL A 138 -6.49 21.54 13.47
C VAL A 138 -6.52 20.38 12.45
N LYS A 139 -7.66 20.10 11.84
CA LYS A 139 -7.78 19.09 10.78
C LYS A 139 -6.95 19.45 9.54
N GLY A 140 -6.99 20.71 9.11
CA GLY A 140 -6.21 21.19 7.98
C GLY A 140 -4.70 20.96 8.20
N VAL A 141 -4.20 21.35 9.36
CA VAL A 141 -2.78 21.12 9.74
C VAL A 141 -2.45 19.62 9.76
N LYS A 142 -3.29 18.78 10.38
CA LYS A 142 -3.04 17.33 10.45
C LYS A 142 -3.06 16.67 9.07
N ARG A 143 -3.97 17.09 8.17
CA ARG A 143 -3.99 16.62 6.78
C ARG A 143 -2.73 16.99 6.01
N ALA A 144 -2.32 18.26 6.11
CA ALA A 144 -1.10 18.74 5.48
C ALA A 144 0.14 17.99 5.99
N MET A 145 0.27 17.82 7.31
CA MET A 145 1.38 17.06 7.92
C MET A 145 1.39 15.59 7.48
N ALA A 146 0.22 14.93 7.38
CA ALA A 146 0.14 13.55 6.95
C ALA A 146 0.57 13.36 5.48
N GLY A 147 0.24 14.32 4.61
CA GLY A 147 0.70 14.36 3.22
C GLY A 147 2.20 14.61 3.10
N GLU A 148 2.71 15.62 3.82
CA GLU A 148 4.12 15.99 3.78
C GLU A 148 5.04 14.90 4.33
N TYR A 149 4.65 14.26 5.44
CA TYR A 149 5.39 13.10 5.97
C TYR A 149 5.55 11.99 4.94
N SER A 150 4.51 11.71 4.15
CA SER A 150 4.58 10.69 3.09
C SER A 150 5.55 11.09 1.96
N ARG A 151 5.58 12.37 1.57
CA ARG A 151 6.53 12.89 0.56
C ARG A 151 7.97 12.82 1.05
N GLU A 152 8.23 13.32 2.27
CA GLU A 152 9.56 13.26 2.87
C GLU A 152 10.06 11.82 3.00
N LEU A 153 9.21 10.89 3.48
CA LEU A 153 9.57 9.49 3.60
C LEU A 153 9.91 8.89 2.23
N SER A 154 9.09 9.16 1.21
CA SER A 154 9.35 8.68 -0.16
C SER A 154 10.67 9.24 -0.71
N ALA A 155 10.97 10.52 -0.51
CA ALA A 155 12.21 11.14 -0.94
C ALA A 155 13.43 10.53 -0.22
N LYS A 156 13.34 10.33 1.11
CA LYS A 156 14.41 9.71 1.90
C LYS A 156 14.66 8.25 1.50
N VAL A 157 13.60 7.48 1.28
CA VAL A 157 13.69 6.08 0.82
C VAL A 157 14.31 6.03 -0.58
N PHE A 158 13.86 6.87 -1.50
CA PHE A 158 14.41 6.95 -2.85
C PHE A 158 15.91 7.32 -2.83
N ALA A 159 16.29 8.35 -2.11
CA ALA A 159 17.70 8.75 -1.96
C ALA A 159 18.55 7.61 -1.36
N GLY A 160 18.01 6.90 -0.35
CA GLY A 160 18.68 5.75 0.23
C GLY A 160 18.86 4.59 -0.76
N GLN A 161 17.85 4.31 -1.59
CA GLN A 161 17.94 3.31 -2.65
C GLN A 161 18.95 3.69 -3.73
N CYS A 162 18.95 4.96 -4.19
CA CYS A 162 19.94 5.46 -5.14
C CYS A 162 21.36 5.29 -4.59
N ARG A 163 21.58 5.67 -3.32
CA ARG A 163 22.88 5.50 -2.68
C ARG A 163 23.35 4.06 -2.63
N LEU A 164 22.44 3.12 -2.35
CA LEU A 164 22.78 1.70 -2.35
C LEU A 164 23.09 1.17 -3.76
N ILE A 165 22.42 1.66 -4.79
CA ILE A 165 22.70 1.33 -6.19
C ILE A 165 24.08 1.86 -6.59
N GLU A 166 24.41 3.12 -6.26
CA GLU A 166 25.73 3.71 -6.49
C GLU A 166 26.87 2.91 -5.83
N LEU A 167 26.60 2.27 -4.71
CA LEU A 167 27.52 1.36 -4.02
C LEU A 167 27.57 -0.05 -4.61
N GLY A 168 26.87 -0.31 -5.71
CA GLY A 168 26.82 -1.60 -6.40
C GLY A 168 25.82 -2.61 -5.82
N TYR A 169 24.95 -2.20 -4.87
CA TYR A 169 23.97 -3.08 -4.28
C TYR A 169 22.66 -3.09 -5.04
N ARG A 170 22.12 -4.26 -5.27
CA ARG A 170 20.86 -4.44 -5.99
C ARG A 170 19.65 -4.02 -5.11
N GLN A 171 18.81 -3.13 -5.66
CA GLN A 171 17.57 -2.68 -5.04
C GLN A 171 16.35 -3.19 -5.81
N GLY A 172 15.86 -4.38 -5.43
CA GLY A 172 14.64 -4.98 -6.01
C GLY A 172 14.74 -5.44 -7.47
N GLY A 173 13.68 -6.06 -7.96
CA GLY A 173 13.53 -6.57 -9.31
C GLY A 173 14.26 -7.90 -9.58
N PRO A 174 13.97 -8.56 -10.72
CA PRO A 174 14.64 -9.80 -11.13
C PRO A 174 16.11 -9.55 -11.46
N ALA A 175 16.93 -10.60 -11.35
CA ALA A 175 18.34 -10.54 -11.72
C ALA A 175 18.53 -10.23 -13.21
N GLY A 176 17.84 -10.95 -14.07
CA GLY A 176 18.02 -11.03 -15.51
C GLY A 176 18.55 -12.41 -15.89
N TYR A 177 18.37 -12.82 -17.13
CA TYR A 177 18.84 -14.11 -17.63
C TYR A 177 20.36 -14.18 -17.54
N GLY A 178 20.91 -15.29 -17.08
CA GLY A 178 22.37 -15.44 -16.89
C GLY A 178 22.97 -14.72 -15.68
N LEU A 179 22.14 -14.11 -14.83
CA LEU A 179 22.54 -13.47 -13.58
C LEU A 179 21.81 -14.09 -12.38
N ARG A 180 22.42 -14.01 -11.19
CA ARG A 180 21.83 -14.45 -9.92
C ARG A 180 21.93 -13.36 -8.87
N ARG A 181 21.00 -13.39 -7.91
CA ARG A 181 21.02 -12.51 -6.74
C ARG A 181 21.72 -13.23 -5.60
N LYS A 182 22.77 -12.64 -5.08
CA LYS A 182 23.51 -13.16 -3.95
C LYS A 182 23.34 -12.25 -2.73
N LEU A 183 22.98 -12.86 -1.61
CA LEU A 183 22.90 -12.19 -0.31
C LEU A 183 24.30 -12.13 0.29
N ILE A 184 24.69 -10.95 0.76
CA ILE A 184 25.94 -10.72 1.47
C ILE A 184 25.65 -10.00 2.80
N ASP A 185 26.50 -10.21 3.79
CA ASP A 185 26.44 -9.49 5.05
C ASP A 185 27.01 -8.06 4.94
N GLN A 186 27.03 -7.33 6.05
CA GLN A 186 27.59 -5.97 6.12
C GLN A 186 29.09 -5.88 5.78
N THR A 187 29.83 -6.97 5.96
CA THR A 187 31.27 -7.06 5.72
C THR A 187 31.59 -7.57 4.32
N GLY A 188 30.55 -7.88 3.52
CA GLY A 188 30.69 -8.35 2.15
C GLY A 188 30.81 -9.88 2.01
N ASN A 189 30.68 -10.65 3.10
CA ASN A 189 30.77 -12.10 3.02
C ASN A 189 29.48 -12.70 2.42
N PRO A 190 29.58 -13.64 1.49
CA PRO A 190 28.43 -14.35 0.94
C PRO A 190 27.66 -15.13 2.01
N LYS A 191 26.33 -15.04 2.01
CA LYS A 191 25.45 -15.79 2.92
C LYS A 191 24.63 -16.84 2.20
N ALA A 192 23.95 -16.45 1.12
CA ALA A 192 23.07 -17.33 0.35
C ALA A 192 22.83 -16.79 -1.06
N ASP A 193 22.43 -17.65 -1.97
CA ASP A 193 21.80 -17.24 -3.21
C ASP A 193 20.30 -17.02 -2.95
N LEU A 194 19.72 -15.99 -3.57
CA LEU A 194 18.30 -15.66 -3.43
C LEU A 194 17.55 -16.11 -4.67
N ASP A 195 16.65 -17.04 -4.48
CA ASP A 195 15.73 -17.49 -5.52
C ASP A 195 14.70 -16.40 -5.88
N ARG A 196 13.98 -16.63 -6.98
CA ARG A 196 12.97 -15.72 -7.43
C ARG A 196 11.85 -15.58 -6.40
N GLY A 197 11.51 -14.33 -6.05
CA GLY A 197 10.52 -14.04 -5.01
C GLY A 197 11.07 -13.99 -3.60
N GLU A 198 12.28 -14.51 -3.37
CA GLU A 198 12.91 -14.40 -2.07
C GLU A 198 13.39 -12.99 -1.76
N HIS A 199 13.35 -12.63 -0.49
CA HIS A 199 13.77 -11.33 0.01
C HIS A 199 14.77 -11.50 1.15
N LYS A 200 15.64 -10.51 1.34
CA LYS A 200 16.54 -10.48 2.49
C LYS A 200 15.73 -10.39 3.79
N SER A 201 16.10 -11.16 4.79
CA SER A 201 15.45 -11.18 6.11
C SER A 201 15.97 -10.06 7.02
N LEU A 202 17.25 -9.69 6.93
CA LEU A 202 17.87 -8.63 7.73
C LEU A 202 18.02 -7.37 6.90
N GLN A 203 17.67 -6.23 7.50
CA GLN A 203 17.81 -4.91 6.84
C GLN A 203 19.27 -4.56 6.55
N THR A 204 20.18 -5.05 7.37
CA THR A 204 21.62 -4.82 7.26
C THR A 204 22.28 -5.59 6.13
N ASP A 205 21.71 -6.72 5.73
CA ASP A 205 22.21 -7.51 4.59
C ASP A 205 22.04 -6.75 3.27
N ARG A 206 22.90 -7.09 2.31
CA ARG A 206 22.90 -6.49 0.97
C ARG A 206 22.70 -7.56 -0.09
N VAL A 207 22.21 -7.17 -1.23
CA VAL A 207 22.07 -8.05 -2.40
C VAL A 207 22.95 -7.52 -3.50
N ILE A 208 23.74 -8.41 -4.10
CA ILE A 208 24.55 -8.13 -5.29
C ILE A 208 24.09 -9.02 -6.45
N LEU A 209 24.38 -8.58 -7.68
CA LEU A 209 24.26 -9.44 -8.84
C LEU A 209 25.60 -10.15 -9.08
N VAL A 210 25.51 -11.43 -9.38
CA VAL A 210 26.66 -12.26 -9.75
C VAL A 210 26.35 -13.01 -11.03
N PRO A 211 27.37 -13.43 -11.80
CA PRO A 211 27.17 -14.33 -12.94
C PRO A 211 26.40 -15.57 -12.51
N GLY A 212 25.42 -15.97 -13.35
CA GLY A 212 24.64 -17.20 -13.18
C GLY A 212 25.33 -18.41 -13.78
N PRO A 213 24.60 -19.48 -14.09
CA PRO A 213 25.15 -20.69 -14.72
C PRO A 213 25.86 -20.39 -16.04
N GLU A 214 26.96 -21.12 -16.30
CA GLU A 214 27.79 -20.89 -17.49
C GLU A 214 27.03 -21.08 -18.82
N ASP A 215 26.09 -22.00 -18.85
CA ASP A 215 25.25 -22.25 -20.03
C ASP A 215 24.36 -21.03 -20.34
N GLU A 216 23.76 -20.41 -19.32
CA GLU A 216 22.99 -19.17 -19.50
C GLU A 216 23.89 -18.00 -19.93
N GLN A 217 25.08 -17.86 -19.35
CA GLN A 217 26.06 -16.84 -19.76
C GLN A 217 26.46 -17.02 -21.24
N ARG A 218 26.67 -18.27 -21.69
CA ARG A 218 26.93 -18.56 -23.12
C ARG A 218 25.78 -18.12 -24.02
N ILE A 219 24.54 -18.34 -23.60
CA ILE A 219 23.38 -17.89 -24.38
C ILE A 219 23.33 -16.37 -24.47
N VAL A 220 23.60 -15.64 -23.37
CA VAL A 220 23.69 -14.16 -23.41
C VAL A 220 24.74 -13.73 -24.45
N ASN A 221 25.95 -14.33 -24.42
CA ASN A 221 27.01 -14.04 -25.38
C ASN A 221 26.60 -14.36 -26.84
N LEU A 222 25.90 -15.46 -27.05
CA LEU A 222 25.40 -15.82 -28.38
C LEU A 222 24.37 -14.81 -28.89
N ILE A 223 23.47 -14.31 -28.05
CA ILE A 223 22.50 -13.26 -28.39
C ILE A 223 23.23 -12.02 -28.89
N TYR A 224 24.25 -11.54 -28.18
CA TYR A 224 25.05 -10.39 -28.61
C TYR A 224 25.84 -10.66 -29.88
N GLN A 225 26.47 -11.86 -30.03
CA GLN A 225 27.21 -12.24 -31.22
C GLN A 225 26.31 -12.26 -32.45
N TRP A 226 25.15 -12.87 -32.37
CA TRP A 226 24.22 -12.94 -33.50
C TRP A 226 23.65 -11.56 -33.87
N PHE A 227 23.41 -10.72 -32.88
CA PHE A 227 22.92 -9.37 -33.11
C PHE A 227 23.99 -8.48 -33.77
N ILE A 228 25.22 -8.47 -33.23
CA ILE A 228 26.30 -7.60 -33.70
C ILE A 228 26.98 -8.14 -34.93
N ASN A 229 27.40 -9.41 -34.95
CA ASN A 229 28.24 -9.95 -36.02
C ASN A 229 27.43 -10.49 -37.20
N GLU A 230 26.26 -11.08 -36.94
CA GLU A 230 25.38 -11.61 -37.98
C GLU A 230 24.25 -10.67 -38.40
N SER A 231 24.10 -9.53 -37.70
CA SER A 231 23.03 -8.53 -37.89
C SER A 231 21.63 -9.12 -37.88
N LEU A 232 21.42 -10.16 -37.07
CA LEU A 232 20.12 -10.81 -36.97
C LEU A 232 19.13 -9.95 -36.19
N PRO A 233 17.90 -9.82 -36.65
CA PRO A 233 16.86 -9.16 -35.88
C PRO A 233 16.45 -10.01 -34.66
N GLU A 234 15.94 -9.38 -33.60
CA GLU A 234 15.60 -10.03 -32.33
C GLU A 234 14.62 -11.21 -32.51
N SER A 235 13.71 -11.13 -33.47
CA SER A 235 12.78 -12.22 -33.78
C SER A 235 13.46 -13.46 -34.34
N ALA A 236 14.49 -13.28 -35.18
CA ALA A 236 15.28 -14.39 -35.70
C ALA A 236 16.15 -15.03 -34.62
N ILE A 237 16.73 -14.21 -33.72
CA ILE A 237 17.49 -14.70 -32.55
C ILE A 237 16.57 -15.54 -31.65
N ALA A 238 15.37 -15.05 -31.36
CA ALA A 238 14.38 -15.80 -30.58
C ALA A 238 14.01 -17.12 -31.24
N GLY A 239 13.84 -17.14 -32.56
CA GLY A 239 13.58 -18.35 -33.34
C GLY A 239 14.72 -19.38 -33.23
N ARG A 240 15.99 -18.93 -33.33
CA ARG A 240 17.17 -19.79 -33.17
C ARG A 240 17.23 -20.42 -31.75
N LEU A 241 17.05 -19.61 -30.69
CA LEU A 241 17.05 -20.09 -29.34
C LEU A 241 15.95 -21.14 -29.08
N ASN A 242 14.76 -20.89 -29.62
CA ASN A 242 13.64 -21.84 -29.50
C ASN A 242 13.92 -23.12 -30.30
N GLY A 243 14.57 -23.04 -31.49
CA GLY A 243 15.03 -24.19 -32.25
C GLY A 243 16.06 -25.04 -31.50
N MET A 244 16.91 -24.39 -30.70
CA MET A 244 17.87 -25.05 -29.80
C MET A 244 17.20 -25.57 -28.50
N LYS A 245 15.89 -25.38 -28.31
CA LYS A 245 15.12 -25.74 -27.10
C LYS A 245 15.61 -25.03 -25.84
N VAL A 246 16.28 -23.91 -25.97
CA VAL A 246 16.68 -23.06 -24.84
C VAL A 246 15.47 -22.33 -24.31
N ARG A 247 15.31 -22.32 -22.98
CA ARG A 247 14.20 -21.61 -22.29
C ARG A 247 14.72 -20.37 -21.59
N THR A 248 13.82 -19.42 -21.36
CA THR A 248 14.10 -18.27 -20.49
C THR A 248 14.17 -18.69 -19.02
N ASP A 249 14.60 -17.81 -18.13
CA ASP A 249 14.59 -17.98 -16.67
C ASP A 249 13.21 -18.30 -16.07
N LEU A 250 12.14 -18.10 -16.85
CA LEU A 250 10.76 -18.40 -16.54
C LEU A 250 10.25 -19.72 -17.14
N ASP A 251 11.15 -20.52 -17.69
CA ASP A 251 10.80 -21.72 -18.44
C ASP A 251 9.84 -21.46 -19.62
N ARG A 252 9.95 -20.29 -20.25
CA ARG A 252 9.11 -19.87 -21.38
C ARG A 252 9.92 -19.84 -22.67
N PRO A 253 9.25 -19.96 -23.84
CA PRO A 253 9.90 -19.71 -25.12
C PRO A 253 10.42 -18.27 -25.21
N TRP A 254 11.53 -18.09 -25.92
CA TRP A 254 12.05 -16.77 -26.26
C TRP A 254 11.13 -16.05 -27.23
N THR A 255 10.97 -14.76 -27.01
CA THR A 255 10.22 -13.84 -27.87
C THR A 255 11.12 -12.70 -28.28
N ARG A 256 10.69 -11.91 -29.27
CA ARG A 256 11.38 -10.68 -29.67
C ARG A 256 11.65 -9.79 -28.43
N SER A 257 10.64 -9.60 -27.60
CA SER A 257 10.74 -8.72 -26.42
C SER A 257 11.75 -9.21 -25.38
N THR A 258 11.83 -10.53 -25.14
CA THR A 258 12.80 -11.10 -24.18
C THR A 258 14.23 -11.02 -24.70
N VAL A 259 14.45 -11.13 -26.02
CA VAL A 259 15.77 -10.89 -26.62
C VAL A 259 16.13 -9.40 -26.52
N GLN A 260 15.20 -8.50 -26.83
CA GLN A 260 15.41 -7.07 -26.70
C GLN A 260 15.74 -6.68 -25.26
N GLU A 261 15.07 -7.29 -24.27
CA GLU A 261 15.36 -7.08 -22.85
C GLU A 261 16.82 -7.43 -22.50
N VAL A 262 17.36 -8.54 -23.05
CA VAL A 262 18.77 -8.89 -22.87
C VAL A 262 19.68 -7.87 -23.53
N LEU A 263 19.42 -7.49 -24.77
CA LEU A 263 20.28 -6.57 -25.54
C LEU A 263 20.33 -5.14 -24.99
N THR A 264 19.25 -4.69 -24.31
CA THR A 264 19.15 -3.34 -23.73
C THR A 264 19.44 -3.28 -22.24
N ASN A 265 19.79 -4.39 -21.62
CA ASN A 265 19.99 -4.45 -20.18
C ASN A 265 21.43 -4.08 -19.81
N GLU A 266 21.60 -2.88 -19.27
CA GLU A 266 22.89 -2.34 -18.84
C GLU A 266 23.63 -3.19 -17.79
N LYS A 267 22.94 -4.09 -17.10
CA LYS A 267 23.57 -4.99 -16.10
C LYS A 267 24.61 -5.95 -16.69
N TYR A 268 24.62 -6.16 -17.99
CA TYR A 268 25.61 -7.02 -18.65
C TYR A 268 26.91 -6.31 -19.01
N ILE A 269 26.95 -4.99 -18.86
CA ILE A 269 28.13 -4.18 -19.16
C ILE A 269 28.80 -3.58 -17.91
N GLY A 270 28.23 -3.82 -16.73
CA GLY A 270 28.78 -3.37 -15.44
C GLY A 270 28.06 -2.21 -14.80
#